data_a30b8abf713d40291708e93a630ed70a
#
_entry.id   a30b8abf713d40291708e93a630ed70a
#
_cell.length_a   1.000
_cell.length_b   1.000
_cell.length_c   1.000
_cell.angle_alpha   90.00
_cell.angle_beta   90.00
_cell.angle_gamma   90.00
#
_symmetry.space_group_name_H-M   'P 1'
#
loop_
_entity.id
_entity.type
_entity.pdbx_description
1 polymer ?
#
loop_
_entity_poly.entity_id
_entity_poly.type
_entity_poly.pdbx_seq_one_letter_code
_entity_poly.pdbx_strand_id
1 'polypeptide(L)'
;DSIEYTPTKKEIKSAEEIEPKKTRIEEVVVCFTAIEEGDDSSVAKNAIIDIQKSMKQIGCNKLLLYPYAHLSSNLASPGTGLKILKEMQESSTGIETTHAPFGWTKAFSIQVKGHPLAESSKVFSKDSIKEKTSTALESESKIKSYWYIMTPDGKMEEIEKFNFSNHKQLEILAKYESAKKRSVDEPPPHVNLMKKLAIADYEPASDSGNMRFYPN
;
A
#
# COMPACT_ATOMS: atom_id res chain seq x y z
N ASP A 1 15.66 5.91 -8.83
CA ASP A 1 15.26 4.57 -9.25
C ASP A 1 15.35 4.42 -10.72
N SER A 2 15.51 3.20 -11.20
CA SER A 2 15.62 2.97 -12.64
C SER A 2 14.91 1.69 -13.04
N ILE A 3 14.48 1.66 -14.27
CA ILE A 3 14.02 0.44 -14.94
C ILE A 3 14.75 0.27 -16.27
N GLU A 4 15.11 -0.97 -16.55
CA GLU A 4 15.62 -1.38 -17.84
C GLU A 4 14.72 -2.48 -18.37
N TYR A 5 14.28 -2.39 -19.61
CA TYR A 5 13.49 -3.44 -20.23
C TYR A 5 13.83 -3.65 -21.70
N THR A 6 13.58 -4.87 -22.17
CA THR A 6 13.76 -5.27 -23.56
C THR A 6 12.53 -6.07 -24.01
N PRO A 7 11.78 -5.60 -25.01
CA PRO A 7 10.73 -6.41 -25.63
C PRO A 7 11.35 -7.64 -26.30
N THR A 8 10.80 -8.82 -26.02
CA THR A 8 11.37 -10.10 -26.50
C THR A 8 10.47 -10.82 -27.47
N LYS A 9 9.14 -10.81 -27.22
CA LYS A 9 8.19 -11.57 -28.04
C LYS A 9 6.84 -10.88 -28.09
N LYS A 10 6.21 -10.83 -29.28
CA LYS A 10 4.81 -10.44 -29.40
C LYS A 10 3.92 -11.54 -28.86
N GLU A 11 3.03 -11.22 -27.92
CA GLU A 11 2.10 -12.18 -27.31
C GLU A 11 0.71 -12.14 -27.95
N ILE A 12 0.33 -11.01 -28.54
CA ILE A 12 -0.98 -10.84 -29.18
C ILE A 12 -0.83 -10.25 -30.59
N LYS A 13 -1.78 -10.56 -31.46
CA LYS A 13 -1.77 -10.06 -32.86
C LYS A 13 -1.87 -8.55 -32.97
N SER A 14 -2.55 -7.92 -32.01
CA SER A 14 -2.72 -6.46 -31.92
C SER A 14 -1.62 -5.78 -31.10
N ALA A 15 -0.49 -6.43 -30.87
CA ALA A 15 0.66 -5.81 -30.22
C ALA A 15 1.18 -4.62 -31.05
N GLU A 16 1.68 -3.61 -30.34
CA GLU A 16 2.24 -2.44 -31.00
C GLU A 16 3.41 -2.82 -31.93
N GLU A 17 3.46 -2.18 -33.10
CA GLU A 17 4.57 -2.36 -34.03
C GLU A 17 5.74 -1.48 -33.58
N ILE A 18 6.79 -2.12 -33.11
CA ILE A 18 8.00 -1.48 -32.63
C ILE A 18 9.24 -2.23 -33.11
N GLU A 19 10.37 -1.56 -33.14
CA GLU A 19 11.67 -2.21 -33.19
C GLU A 19 12.09 -2.61 -31.76
N PRO A 20 12.27 -3.91 -31.46
CA PRO A 20 12.69 -4.34 -30.14
C PRO A 20 14.07 -3.79 -29.80
N LYS A 21 14.13 -2.90 -28.83
CA LYS A 21 15.40 -2.38 -28.31
C LYS A 21 15.41 -2.33 -26.81
N LYS A 22 16.59 -2.46 -26.24
CA LYS A 22 16.83 -2.27 -24.83
C LYS A 22 16.60 -0.79 -24.47
N THR A 23 15.76 -0.54 -23.50
CA THR A 23 15.40 0.81 -23.02
C THR A 23 15.70 0.89 -21.54
N ARG A 24 16.41 1.94 -21.12
CA ARG A 24 16.68 2.26 -19.71
C ARG A 24 16.16 3.63 -19.40
N ILE A 25 15.46 3.77 -18.30
CA ILE A 25 14.93 5.04 -17.80
C ILE A 25 15.35 5.19 -16.34
N GLU A 26 15.87 6.35 -16.00
CA GLU A 26 16.34 6.69 -14.67
C GLU A 26 15.48 7.80 -14.06
N GLU A 27 15.43 7.84 -12.74
CA GLU A 27 14.60 8.75 -11.94
C GLU A 27 13.15 8.76 -12.45
N VAL A 28 12.53 7.57 -12.40
CA VAL A 28 11.20 7.31 -12.97
C VAL A 28 10.28 6.61 -11.97
N VAL A 29 9.01 6.99 -11.97
CA VAL A 29 7.95 6.18 -11.37
C VAL A 29 7.49 5.15 -12.40
N VAL A 30 7.54 3.88 -12.04
CA VAL A 30 7.05 2.78 -12.88
C VAL A 30 5.68 2.35 -12.38
N CYS A 31 4.67 2.52 -13.22
CA CYS A 31 3.31 2.09 -12.93
C CYS A 31 3.01 0.78 -13.68
N PHE A 32 3.15 -0.36 -13.00
CA PHE A 32 2.68 -1.64 -13.53
C PHE A 32 1.16 -1.62 -13.57
N THR A 33 0.58 -1.69 -14.78
CA THR A 33 -0.82 -1.41 -15.02
C THR A 33 -1.52 -2.58 -15.67
N ALA A 34 -2.59 -3.07 -15.04
CA ALA A 34 -3.58 -3.94 -15.68
C ALA A 34 -4.86 -3.14 -15.90
N ILE A 35 -5.43 -3.25 -17.07
CA ILE A 35 -6.72 -2.64 -17.44
C ILE A 35 -7.74 -3.75 -17.47
N GLU A 36 -8.79 -3.62 -16.67
CA GLU A 36 -9.79 -4.66 -16.44
C GLU A 36 -11.05 -4.45 -17.28
N GLU A 37 -11.82 -5.50 -17.41
CA GLU A 37 -13.14 -5.43 -18.05
C GLU A 37 -14.03 -4.44 -17.31
N GLY A 38 -14.65 -3.51 -18.04
CA GLY A 38 -15.47 -2.45 -17.46
C GLY A 38 -14.74 -1.14 -17.18
N ASP A 39 -13.41 -1.11 -17.26
CA ASP A 39 -12.66 0.15 -17.18
C ASP A 39 -12.96 1.05 -18.38
N ASP A 40 -12.96 2.35 -18.13
CA ASP A 40 -13.19 3.38 -19.12
C ASP A 40 -12.31 4.63 -18.91
N SER A 41 -12.53 5.62 -19.77
CA SER A 41 -11.77 6.90 -19.73
C SER A 41 -11.89 7.63 -18.38
N SER A 42 -12.96 7.44 -17.62
CA SER A 42 -13.12 8.07 -16.30
C SER A 42 -12.22 7.45 -15.27
N VAL A 43 -12.11 6.12 -15.27
CA VAL A 43 -11.19 5.35 -14.42
C VAL A 43 -9.74 5.72 -14.76
N ALA A 44 -9.39 5.79 -16.04
CA ALA A 44 -8.07 6.20 -16.53
C ALA A 44 -7.66 7.59 -15.99
N LYS A 45 -8.56 8.57 -16.10
CA LYS A 45 -8.32 9.94 -15.59
C LYS A 45 -8.12 9.97 -14.08
N ASN A 46 -8.98 9.27 -13.33
CA ASN A 46 -8.86 9.20 -11.88
C ASN A 46 -7.54 8.56 -11.45
N ALA A 47 -7.11 7.49 -12.12
CA ALA A 47 -5.82 6.85 -11.88
C ALA A 47 -4.65 7.83 -12.09
N ILE A 48 -4.64 8.55 -13.21
CA ILE A 48 -3.58 9.51 -13.51
C ILE A 48 -3.55 10.66 -12.50
N ILE A 49 -4.69 11.21 -12.09
CA ILE A 49 -4.76 12.25 -11.06
C ILE A 49 -4.10 11.79 -9.76
N ASP A 50 -4.39 10.57 -9.35
CA ASP A 50 -3.85 10.04 -8.11
C ASP A 50 -2.35 9.70 -8.22
N ILE A 51 -1.91 9.12 -9.33
CA ILE A 51 -0.49 8.89 -9.62
C ILE A 51 0.28 10.22 -9.58
N GLN A 52 -0.24 11.28 -10.20
CA GLN A 52 0.38 12.60 -10.19
C GLN A 52 0.50 13.18 -8.78
N LYS A 53 -0.49 12.97 -7.90
CA LYS A 53 -0.39 13.37 -6.49
C LYS A 53 0.77 12.65 -5.79
N SER A 54 0.87 11.35 -5.98
CA SER A 54 1.97 10.55 -5.42
C SER A 54 3.33 10.99 -5.97
N MET A 55 3.43 11.25 -7.27
CA MET A 55 4.65 11.75 -7.91
C MET A 55 5.10 13.10 -7.37
N LYS A 56 4.16 14.01 -7.08
CA LYS A 56 4.48 15.30 -6.43
C LYS A 56 5.06 15.13 -5.04
N GLN A 57 4.55 14.17 -4.25
CA GLN A 57 5.06 13.88 -2.91
C GLN A 57 6.51 13.39 -2.92
N ILE A 58 6.87 12.58 -3.91
CA ILE A 58 8.22 12.03 -4.04
C ILE A 58 9.16 12.88 -4.90
N GLY A 59 8.68 14.00 -5.48
CA GLY A 59 9.48 14.91 -6.28
C GLY A 59 9.94 14.35 -7.64
N CYS A 60 9.19 13.40 -8.23
CA CYS A 60 9.49 12.79 -9.52
C CYS A 60 8.54 13.31 -10.61
N ASN A 61 9.07 13.55 -11.80
CA ASN A 61 8.31 14.08 -12.94
C ASN A 61 8.27 13.17 -14.17
N LYS A 62 8.88 11.97 -14.08
CA LYS A 62 8.85 10.96 -15.14
C LYS A 62 7.97 9.78 -14.74
N LEU A 63 7.06 9.39 -15.62
CA LEU A 63 6.15 8.26 -15.44
C LEU A 63 6.31 7.26 -16.58
N LEU A 64 6.54 6.02 -16.27
CA LEU A 64 6.43 4.90 -17.20
C LEU A 64 5.18 4.09 -16.89
N LEU A 65 4.19 4.12 -17.77
CA LEU A 65 3.07 3.19 -17.74
C LEU A 65 3.56 1.85 -18.31
N TYR A 66 3.53 0.80 -17.49
CA TYR A 66 4.05 -0.50 -17.87
C TYR A 66 2.90 -1.53 -17.92
N PRO A 67 2.36 -1.85 -19.11
CA PRO A 67 1.31 -2.85 -19.24
C PRO A 67 1.77 -4.19 -18.68
N TYR A 68 1.05 -4.70 -17.66
CA TYR A 68 1.42 -5.90 -16.93
C TYR A 68 0.21 -6.76 -16.63
N ALA A 69 -0.08 -7.69 -17.53
CA ALA A 69 -1.29 -8.53 -17.51
C ALA A 69 -1.40 -9.42 -16.26
N HIS A 70 -0.27 -9.77 -15.63
CA HIS A 70 -0.26 -10.67 -14.48
C HIS A 70 -0.85 -10.07 -13.19
N LEU A 71 -1.21 -8.78 -13.17
CA LEU A 71 -1.87 -8.15 -12.03
C LEU A 71 -3.36 -8.47 -11.92
N SER A 72 -3.99 -8.96 -12.99
CA SER A 72 -5.42 -9.26 -13.00
C SER A 72 -5.74 -10.52 -13.79
N SER A 73 -6.76 -11.23 -13.37
CA SER A 73 -7.37 -12.35 -14.10
C SER A 73 -8.58 -11.92 -14.97
N ASN A 74 -9.02 -10.66 -14.86
CA ASN A 74 -10.19 -10.11 -15.57
C ASN A 74 -9.79 -8.97 -16.49
N LEU A 75 -8.91 -9.24 -17.44
CA LEU A 75 -8.37 -8.21 -18.35
C LEU A 75 -9.40 -7.74 -19.37
N ALA A 76 -9.39 -6.44 -19.66
CA ALA A 76 -10.09 -5.89 -20.80
C ALA A 76 -9.60 -6.47 -22.13
N SER A 77 -10.42 -6.35 -23.18
CA SER A 77 -9.98 -6.72 -24.52
C SER A 77 -8.71 -5.97 -24.91
N PRO A 78 -7.80 -6.56 -25.71
CA PRO A 78 -6.54 -5.89 -26.07
C PRO A 78 -6.73 -4.51 -26.71
N GLY A 79 -7.78 -4.34 -27.54
CA GLY A 79 -8.08 -3.04 -28.14
C GLY A 79 -8.51 -1.99 -27.10
N THR A 80 -9.34 -2.37 -26.14
CA THR A 80 -9.76 -1.51 -25.02
C THR A 80 -8.56 -1.19 -24.14
N GLY A 81 -7.75 -2.20 -23.80
CA GLY A 81 -6.56 -2.00 -22.97
C GLY A 81 -5.58 -1.01 -23.56
N LEU A 82 -5.23 -1.15 -24.83
CA LEU A 82 -4.33 -0.21 -25.52
C LEU A 82 -4.93 1.20 -25.60
N LYS A 83 -6.23 1.32 -25.90
CA LYS A 83 -6.93 2.61 -25.95
C LYS A 83 -6.84 3.32 -24.61
N ILE A 84 -7.21 2.67 -23.51
CA ILE A 84 -7.19 3.25 -22.17
C ILE A 84 -5.77 3.63 -21.74
N LEU A 85 -4.79 2.77 -22.05
CA LEU A 85 -3.38 3.08 -21.77
C LEU A 85 -2.91 4.38 -22.46
N LYS A 86 -3.29 4.59 -23.71
CA LYS A 86 -3.00 5.82 -24.45
C LYS A 86 -3.73 7.02 -23.86
N GLU A 87 -4.98 6.87 -23.49
CA GLU A 87 -5.74 7.93 -22.80
C GLU A 87 -5.10 8.31 -21.45
N MET A 88 -4.57 7.34 -20.69
CA MET A 88 -3.80 7.62 -19.48
C MET A 88 -2.56 8.45 -19.80
N GLN A 89 -1.82 8.10 -20.83
CA GLN A 89 -0.64 8.85 -21.23
C GLN A 89 -1.01 10.28 -21.68
N GLU A 90 -2.03 10.45 -22.50
CA GLU A 90 -2.49 11.74 -23.03
C GLU A 90 -3.08 12.64 -21.94
N SER A 91 -3.74 12.08 -20.95
CA SER A 91 -4.34 12.83 -19.83
C SER A 91 -3.33 13.28 -18.78
N SER A 92 -2.10 12.75 -18.80
CA SER A 92 -1.05 13.15 -17.87
C SER A 92 -0.44 14.48 -18.28
N THR A 93 -0.80 15.55 -17.57
CA THR A 93 -0.30 16.90 -17.84
C THR A 93 0.79 17.32 -16.85
N GLY A 94 1.82 18.00 -17.34
CA GLY A 94 2.89 18.55 -16.49
C GLY A 94 3.92 17.53 -15.99
N ILE A 95 3.89 16.29 -16.50
CA ILE A 95 4.88 15.25 -16.26
C ILE A 95 5.25 14.57 -17.59
N GLU A 96 6.46 14.04 -17.66
CA GLU A 96 6.93 13.26 -18.80
C GLU A 96 6.38 11.84 -18.70
N THR A 97 5.37 11.50 -19.49
CA THR A 97 4.73 10.18 -19.46
C THR A 97 5.01 9.40 -20.73
N THR A 98 5.51 8.20 -20.55
CA THR A 98 5.72 7.23 -21.63
C THR A 98 5.04 5.90 -21.27
N HIS A 99 4.88 5.02 -22.25
CA HIS A 99 4.45 3.64 -21.95
C HIS A 99 5.40 2.60 -22.54
N ALA A 100 5.54 1.48 -21.85
CA ALA A 100 6.24 0.32 -22.38
C ALA A 100 5.36 -0.40 -23.41
N PRO A 101 5.93 -1.01 -24.46
CA PRO A 101 5.19 -1.59 -25.57
C PRO A 101 4.08 -2.54 -25.12
N PHE A 102 2.86 -2.27 -25.58
CA PHE A 102 1.68 -3.06 -25.30
C PHE A 102 1.68 -4.36 -26.10
N GLY A 103 1.27 -5.46 -25.47
CA GLY A 103 1.14 -6.76 -26.11
C GLY A 103 2.45 -7.51 -26.35
N TRP A 104 3.53 -7.08 -25.68
CA TRP A 104 4.84 -7.72 -25.74
C TRP A 104 5.23 -8.33 -24.40
N THR A 105 5.83 -9.52 -24.43
CA THR A 105 6.64 -10.01 -23.33
C THR A 105 7.94 -9.20 -23.28
N LYS A 106 8.32 -8.78 -22.09
CA LYS A 106 9.50 -7.93 -21.85
C LYS A 106 10.34 -8.53 -20.75
N ALA A 107 11.61 -8.75 -21.03
CA ALA A 107 12.61 -8.94 -19.96
C ALA A 107 12.85 -7.58 -19.29
N PHE A 108 12.87 -7.50 -17.95
CA PHE A 108 13.13 -6.23 -17.27
C PHE A 108 13.92 -6.42 -15.98
N SER A 109 14.61 -5.36 -15.60
CA SER A 109 15.28 -5.19 -14.31
C SER A 109 14.85 -3.85 -13.72
N ILE A 110 14.51 -3.81 -12.45
CA ILE A 110 14.09 -2.60 -11.75
C ILE A 110 14.93 -2.43 -10.48
N GLN A 111 15.33 -1.20 -10.21
CA GLN A 111 15.93 -0.79 -8.95
C GLN A 111 14.99 0.13 -8.23
N VAL A 112 14.65 -0.20 -7.00
CA VAL A 112 13.71 0.54 -6.15
C VAL A 112 14.44 1.05 -4.92
N LYS A 113 14.19 2.31 -4.54
CA LYS A 113 14.72 2.91 -3.30
C LYS A 113 14.11 2.21 -2.09
N GLY A 114 14.90 1.90 -1.10
CA GLY A 114 14.45 1.34 0.18
C GLY A 114 13.75 2.40 1.04
N HIS A 115 12.59 2.88 0.60
CA HIS A 115 11.83 3.92 1.28
C HIS A 115 10.34 3.53 1.38
N PRO A 116 9.64 3.83 2.48
CA PRO A 116 8.23 3.44 2.65
C PRO A 116 7.27 3.91 1.54
N LEU A 117 7.60 4.99 0.83
CA LEU A 117 6.82 5.50 -0.31
C LEU A 117 7.28 4.96 -1.68
N ALA A 118 8.25 4.05 -1.69
CA ALA A 118 8.82 3.54 -2.95
C ALA A 118 7.89 2.56 -3.67
N GLU A 119 7.00 1.90 -2.93
CA GLU A 119 6.08 0.91 -3.48
C GLU A 119 4.66 1.16 -2.96
N SER A 120 3.69 1.12 -3.87
CA SER A 120 2.27 1.19 -3.52
C SER A 120 1.44 0.43 -4.56
N SER A 121 0.28 -0.09 -4.14
CA SER A 121 -0.67 -0.74 -5.03
C SER A 121 -2.05 -0.12 -4.84
N LYS A 122 -2.72 0.22 -5.95
CA LYS A 122 -4.04 0.86 -5.95
C LYS A 122 -4.95 0.21 -6.97
N VAL A 123 -6.23 0.17 -6.67
CA VAL A 123 -7.28 -0.25 -7.60
C VAL A 123 -8.22 0.92 -7.80
N PHE A 124 -8.51 1.21 -9.06
CA PHE A 124 -9.44 2.26 -9.46
C PHE A 124 -10.69 1.61 -10.04
N SER A 125 -11.84 2.12 -9.71
CA SER A 125 -13.13 1.69 -10.27
C SER A 125 -14.03 2.91 -10.49
N LYS A 126 -15.13 2.73 -11.24
CA LYS A 126 -16.11 3.80 -11.47
C LYS A 126 -16.66 4.39 -10.18
N ASP A 127 -16.79 3.58 -9.14
CA ASP A 127 -17.47 3.95 -7.91
C ASP A 127 -16.53 4.43 -6.79
N SER A 128 -15.23 4.16 -6.87
CA SER A 128 -14.28 4.59 -5.83
C SER A 128 -12.82 4.33 -6.18
N ILE A 129 -11.95 5.22 -5.71
CA ILE A 129 -10.52 4.94 -5.56
C ILE A 129 -10.38 4.08 -4.31
N LYS A 130 -10.07 2.79 -4.47
CA LYS A 130 -9.73 1.93 -3.34
C LYS A 130 -8.22 1.79 -3.27
N GLU A 131 -7.62 2.34 -2.23
CA GLU A 131 -6.26 1.91 -1.88
C GLU A 131 -6.33 0.43 -1.48
N LYS A 132 -5.66 -0.43 -2.21
CA LYS A 132 -5.36 -1.77 -1.71
C LYS A 132 -4.29 -1.62 -0.64
N THR A 133 -4.71 -1.52 0.60
CA THR A 133 -3.88 -2.01 1.69
C THR A 133 -3.49 -3.45 1.36
N SER A 134 -2.24 -3.83 1.64
CA SER A 134 -1.72 -5.15 1.28
C SER A 134 -2.74 -6.24 1.61
N THR A 135 -2.87 -7.26 0.76
CA THR A 135 -3.85 -8.35 0.90
C THR A 135 -3.78 -9.03 2.29
N ALA A 136 -2.61 -8.97 2.94
CA ALA A 136 -2.40 -9.40 4.31
C ALA A 136 -3.16 -8.53 5.32
N LEU A 137 -3.14 -7.18 5.18
CA LEU A 137 -3.87 -6.25 6.05
C LEU A 137 -5.39 -6.33 5.84
N GLU A 138 -5.87 -6.57 4.60
CA GLU A 138 -7.30 -6.77 4.34
C GLU A 138 -7.81 -8.11 4.87
N SER A 139 -7.01 -9.18 4.81
CA SER A 139 -7.36 -10.46 5.43
C SER A 139 -7.35 -10.37 6.96
N GLU A 140 -6.42 -9.65 7.56
CA GLU A 140 -6.44 -9.36 9.01
C GLU A 140 -7.65 -8.53 9.45
N SER A 141 -8.07 -7.53 8.65
CA SER A 141 -9.24 -6.72 8.98
C SER A 141 -10.57 -7.48 8.89
N LYS A 142 -10.61 -8.57 8.11
CA LYS A 142 -11.79 -9.45 7.96
C LYS A 142 -11.88 -10.55 9.02
N ILE A 143 -10.79 -10.82 9.74
CA ILE A 143 -10.79 -11.80 10.84
C ILE A 143 -11.51 -11.18 12.04
N LYS A 144 -12.70 -11.66 12.33
CA LYS A 144 -13.39 -11.34 13.59
C LYS A 144 -12.68 -12.09 14.71
N SER A 145 -11.97 -11.36 15.57
CA SER A 145 -11.40 -11.90 16.79
C SER A 145 -12.45 -11.90 17.89
N TYR A 146 -12.62 -13.04 18.55
CA TYR A 146 -13.47 -13.17 19.73
C TYR A 146 -12.57 -13.26 20.96
N TRP A 147 -12.82 -12.42 21.95
CA TRP A 147 -12.00 -12.32 23.13
C TRP A 147 -12.74 -12.86 24.34
N TYR A 148 -12.05 -13.69 25.12
CA TYR A 148 -12.60 -14.32 26.32
C TYR A 148 -11.66 -14.10 27.49
N ILE A 149 -12.22 -13.96 28.67
CA ILE A 149 -11.48 -14.00 29.94
C ILE A 149 -11.63 -15.42 30.49
N MET A 150 -10.50 -16.08 30.75
CA MET A 150 -10.49 -17.37 31.44
C MET A 150 -10.28 -17.12 32.94
N THR A 151 -11.19 -17.57 33.73
CA THR A 151 -11.12 -17.50 35.19
C THR A 151 -10.25 -18.64 35.75
N PRO A 152 -9.72 -18.55 36.97
CA PRO A 152 -8.86 -19.59 37.56
C PRO A 152 -9.50 -20.97 37.69
N ASP A 153 -10.83 -21.05 37.70
CA ASP A 153 -11.62 -22.28 37.69
C ASP A 153 -11.87 -22.87 36.29
N GLY A 154 -11.26 -22.23 35.27
CA GLY A 154 -11.31 -22.67 33.86
C GLY A 154 -12.55 -22.26 33.09
N LYS A 155 -13.42 -21.43 33.64
CA LYS A 155 -14.56 -20.90 32.91
C LYS A 155 -14.11 -19.81 31.94
N MET A 156 -14.72 -19.79 30.75
CA MET A 156 -14.50 -18.75 29.74
C MET A 156 -15.72 -17.84 29.68
N GLU A 157 -15.49 -16.54 29.86
CA GLU A 157 -16.50 -15.52 29.74
C GLU A 157 -16.12 -14.55 28.60
N GLU A 158 -17.09 -14.16 27.76
CA GLU A 158 -16.87 -13.15 26.73
C GLU A 158 -16.42 -11.84 27.38
N ILE A 159 -15.45 -11.18 26.77
CA ILE A 159 -14.86 -9.94 27.31
C ILE A 159 -15.90 -8.86 27.60
N GLU A 160 -16.96 -8.79 26.80
CA GLU A 160 -18.04 -7.80 26.94
C GLU A 160 -18.97 -8.11 28.13
N LYS A 161 -18.98 -9.36 28.62
CA LYS A 161 -19.84 -9.82 29.71
C LYS A 161 -19.11 -9.96 31.04
N PHE A 162 -17.75 -9.95 31.00
CA PHE A 162 -16.94 -10.12 32.20
C PHE A 162 -17.02 -8.91 33.13
N ASN A 163 -17.18 -9.16 34.45
CA ASN A 163 -17.22 -8.10 35.43
C ASN A 163 -15.82 -7.65 35.88
N PHE A 164 -15.35 -6.53 35.35
CA PHE A 164 -14.03 -5.96 35.64
C PHE A 164 -13.96 -5.13 36.92
N SER A 165 -15.03 -4.99 37.72
CA SER A 165 -15.05 -4.08 38.87
C SER A 165 -13.89 -4.26 39.85
N ASN A 166 -13.47 -5.50 40.06
CA ASN A 166 -12.33 -5.86 40.91
C ASN A 166 -11.02 -6.11 40.14
N HIS A 167 -11.03 -5.89 38.81
CA HIS A 167 -9.92 -6.26 37.93
C HIS A 167 -9.58 -5.15 36.94
N LYS A 168 -9.40 -3.92 37.46
CA LYS A 168 -9.17 -2.72 36.61
C LYS A 168 -7.97 -2.85 35.66
N GLN A 169 -6.88 -3.50 36.10
CA GLN A 169 -5.70 -3.70 35.23
C GLN A 169 -6.00 -4.67 34.09
N LEU A 170 -6.81 -5.71 34.37
CA LEU A 170 -7.26 -6.65 33.36
C LEU A 170 -8.22 -5.97 32.35
N GLU A 171 -9.07 -5.04 32.82
CA GLU A 171 -9.93 -4.24 31.94
C GLU A 171 -9.11 -3.40 30.96
N ILE A 172 -8.04 -2.75 31.43
CA ILE A 172 -7.15 -1.94 30.59
C ILE A 172 -6.47 -2.84 29.54
N LEU A 173 -5.95 -3.97 29.94
CA LEU A 173 -5.33 -4.93 29.02
C LEU A 173 -6.34 -5.46 28.01
N ALA A 174 -7.53 -5.83 28.45
CA ALA A 174 -8.59 -6.34 27.59
C ALA A 174 -9.03 -5.32 26.53
N LYS A 175 -9.19 -4.04 26.93
CA LYS A 175 -9.48 -2.95 25.99
C LYS A 175 -8.34 -2.70 24.99
N TYR A 176 -7.10 -2.77 25.47
CA TYR A 176 -5.94 -2.61 24.60
C TYR A 176 -5.86 -3.69 23.53
N GLU A 177 -5.98 -4.95 23.94
CA GLU A 177 -5.87 -6.08 23.02
C GLU A 177 -7.05 -6.16 22.04
N SER A 178 -8.28 -5.93 22.51
CA SER A 178 -9.48 -6.01 21.67
C SER A 178 -9.57 -4.86 20.64
N ALA A 179 -9.12 -3.66 21.01
CA ALA A 179 -9.19 -2.50 20.13
C ALA A 179 -8.09 -2.45 19.07
N LYS A 180 -7.06 -3.28 19.14
CA LYS A 180 -5.84 -3.21 18.31
C LYS A 180 -5.24 -1.80 18.23
N LYS A 181 -5.60 -0.93 19.15
CA LYS A 181 -5.14 0.45 19.28
C LYS A 181 -4.84 0.72 20.73
N ARG A 182 -3.80 1.50 21.00
CA ARG A 182 -3.53 2.00 22.33
C ARG A 182 -4.73 2.85 22.78
N SER A 183 -5.54 2.31 23.67
CA SER A 183 -6.78 2.97 24.14
C SER A 183 -6.56 3.88 25.35
N VAL A 184 -5.33 4.10 25.74
CA VAL A 184 -4.98 4.88 26.94
C VAL A 184 -4.02 5.99 26.53
N ASP A 185 -4.44 7.24 26.70
CA ASP A 185 -3.59 8.43 26.49
C ASP A 185 -2.51 8.59 27.57
N GLU A 186 -2.51 7.73 28.57
CA GLU A 186 -1.53 7.75 29.63
C GLU A 186 -0.32 6.85 29.29
N PRO A 187 0.90 7.31 29.62
CA PRO A 187 2.10 6.48 29.49
C PRO A 187 1.97 5.17 30.29
N PRO A 188 2.55 4.06 29.83
CA PRO A 188 2.56 2.82 30.58
C PRO A 188 3.08 3.02 32.03
N PRO A 189 2.58 2.27 33.02
CA PRO A 189 2.96 2.45 34.43
C PRO A 189 4.47 2.43 34.69
N HIS A 190 5.21 1.61 33.96
CA HIS A 190 6.67 1.54 34.09
C HIS A 190 7.35 2.82 33.58
N VAL A 191 6.82 3.48 32.56
CA VAL A 191 7.32 4.76 32.06
C VAL A 191 7.14 5.86 33.12
N ASN A 192 5.95 5.90 33.73
CA ASN A 192 5.68 6.85 34.80
C ASN A 192 6.59 6.61 36.02
N LEU A 193 6.85 5.33 36.32
CA LEU A 193 7.75 4.97 37.42
C LEU A 193 9.19 5.36 37.13
N MET A 194 9.69 5.11 35.93
CA MET A 194 11.04 5.50 35.51
C MET A 194 11.25 7.03 35.60
N LYS A 195 10.26 7.82 35.16
CA LYS A 195 10.28 9.27 35.30
C LYS A 195 10.26 9.72 36.75
N LYS A 196 9.36 9.14 37.55
CA LYS A 196 9.24 9.48 38.99
C LYS A 196 10.53 9.20 39.77
N LEU A 197 11.25 8.17 39.41
CA LEU A 197 12.51 7.76 40.03
C LEU A 197 13.74 8.41 39.37
N ALA A 198 13.56 9.26 38.37
CA ALA A 198 14.63 9.89 37.58
C ALA A 198 15.66 8.87 37.04
N ILE A 199 15.23 7.67 36.64
CA ILE A 199 16.11 6.63 36.09
C ILE A 199 16.35 6.86 34.60
N ALA A 200 15.33 7.26 33.84
CA ALA A 200 15.42 7.54 32.44
C ALA A 200 14.32 8.50 32.01
N ASP A 201 14.59 9.26 30.95
CA ASP A 201 13.60 10.07 30.26
C ASP A 201 13.33 9.48 28.86
N TYR A 202 12.16 9.77 28.27
CA TYR A 202 11.82 9.27 26.95
C TYR A 202 11.77 10.40 25.92
N GLU A 203 12.14 10.10 24.68
CA GLU A 203 12.06 11.04 23.57
C GLU A 203 10.61 11.17 23.09
N PRO A 204 9.94 12.31 23.29
CA PRO A 204 8.54 12.50 22.91
C PRO A 204 8.28 12.40 21.40
N ALA A 205 9.31 12.66 20.59
CA ALA A 205 9.24 12.60 19.14
C ALA A 205 9.53 11.20 18.57
N SER A 206 9.83 10.20 19.43
CA SER A 206 10.00 8.84 18.94
C SER A 206 8.66 8.27 18.47
N ASP A 207 8.66 7.72 17.27
CA ASP A 207 7.48 7.18 16.61
C ASP A 207 6.81 6.08 17.44
N SER A 208 5.50 5.96 17.31
CA SER A 208 4.58 5.20 18.16
C SER A 208 4.88 3.71 18.36
N GLY A 209 5.85 3.16 17.65
CA GLY A 209 6.26 1.76 17.78
C GLY A 209 7.45 1.50 18.69
N ASN A 210 8.34 2.48 18.88
CA ASN A 210 9.59 2.31 19.61
C ASN A 210 9.86 3.53 20.50
N MET A 211 9.50 3.44 21.77
CA MET A 211 9.93 4.46 22.74
C MET A 211 11.43 4.37 22.96
N ARG A 212 12.14 5.48 22.74
CA ARG A 212 13.54 5.61 23.10
C ARG A 212 13.66 6.19 24.50
N PHE A 213 14.44 5.55 25.32
CA PHE A 213 14.75 5.99 26.67
C PHE A 213 16.19 6.44 26.73
N TYR A 214 16.43 7.56 27.42
CA TYR A 214 17.75 8.07 27.70
C TYR A 214 18.00 7.93 29.21
N PRO A 215 19.07 7.25 29.65
CA PRO A 215 19.42 7.19 31.06
C PRO A 215 19.81 8.61 31.55
N ASN A 216 19.37 8.97 32.72
CA ASN A 216 19.73 10.22 33.40
C ASN A 216 21.08 10.10 34.12
#